data_9e7f5d259aaa3a223db40593f25d7ac7
#
_entry.id   9e7f5d259aaa3a223db40593f25d7ac7
#
_cell.length_a   1.000
_cell.length_b   1.000
_cell.length_c   1.000
_cell.angle_alpha   90.00
_cell.angle_beta   90.00
_cell.angle_gamma   90.00
#
_symmetry.space_group_name_H-M   'P 1'
#
loop_
_entity.id
_entity.type
_entity.pdbx_description
1 polymer ?
#
loop_
_entity_poly.entity_id
_entity_poly.type
_entity_poly.pdbx_seq_one_letter_code
_entity_poly.pdbx_strand_id
1 'polypeptide(L)'
;MIQQSPNISPKKPSKKMRWWHKWGGLFFTFFLLKFCISGIILNHRKAFSSFDIPRSILPKSYHYDHWNLGAVKGGLQLNNDSVLFFGSNGIGLYSSKNESYIPFNEGLKKGADNRVIINIIKTNNNKIIACANFDIYQLDTKKRQWVSLSEYLPIDERITDIANEGNNLIVQTRSHLYVAAYPFRSFKQVTIKAPNDEKIQNGLFRTIWTLHSGELFGLIGKLFVDLLGFVVIILCITGLIITFCPKLISLNKNNPSRVQKGRKGFNLAMKWHNKIGVTMLVFLLILALTGSFLRPPLLIPIVRVKHSPIPFTTQYTSNTWNDKLRTIRYDNIKKQWLLYTSEGFFQLKTLNDSPKRLTSAPPVSFMGVTVLEQQDANRWVVGSFSGLFEWNTQTGAIQDLYAGEPFYSVSADGIPTFTNSVAGYYKPKDKEAIVFDYGRGAENINLEPTFIRMPQSFHQAKMSLWHVALETHVGRIYSFLPQIVVMLFIFLSGVFLISVLISGYVAYRKIHKKKSSRKEIQNK
;
A
#
# COMPACT_ATOMS: atom_id res chain seq x y z
N MET A 1 53.85 46.48 -24.27
CA MET A 1 53.67 45.25 -23.40
C MET A 1 52.22 44.78 -23.52
N ILE A 2 51.98 43.77 -24.33
CA ILE A 2 50.64 43.16 -24.52
C ILE A 2 50.56 42.06 -23.51
N GLN A 3 49.71 42.22 -22.48
CA GLN A 3 49.42 41.18 -21.51
C GLN A 3 48.64 40.04 -22.19
N GLN A 4 49.26 38.87 -22.33
CA GLN A 4 48.60 37.63 -22.71
C GLN A 4 47.66 37.20 -21.57
N SER A 5 46.34 37.22 -21.83
CA SER A 5 45.34 36.63 -20.92
C SER A 5 45.58 35.15 -20.74
N PRO A 6 45.46 34.60 -19.54
CA PRO A 6 45.70 33.17 -19.27
C PRO A 6 44.68 32.32 -20.03
N ASN A 7 45.19 31.42 -20.86
CA ASN A 7 44.44 30.46 -21.64
C ASN A 7 43.81 29.41 -20.71
N ILE A 8 42.63 29.69 -20.12
CA ILE A 8 41.88 28.77 -19.31
C ILE A 8 41.30 27.68 -20.23
N SER A 9 42.06 26.63 -20.45
CA SER A 9 41.54 25.46 -21.18
C SER A 9 40.32 24.90 -20.44
N PRO A 10 39.15 24.75 -21.08
CA PRO A 10 37.97 24.25 -20.42
C PRO A 10 38.20 22.82 -19.97
N LYS A 11 38.25 22.58 -18.67
CA LYS A 11 38.38 21.26 -18.03
C LYS A 11 37.37 20.29 -18.67
N LYS A 12 37.83 19.12 -19.08
CA LYS A 12 37.07 18.05 -19.75
C LYS A 12 36.10 17.33 -18.77
N PRO A 13 34.90 17.83 -18.46
CA PRO A 13 33.97 17.18 -17.56
C PRO A 13 33.23 16.01 -18.21
N SER A 14 33.43 15.74 -19.49
CA SER A 14 32.66 14.72 -20.25
C SER A 14 33.05 13.26 -19.95
N LYS A 15 34.30 13.00 -19.50
CA LYS A 15 34.73 11.63 -19.18
C LYS A 15 34.13 11.14 -17.85
N LYS A 16 34.11 12.01 -16.80
CA LYS A 16 33.56 11.68 -15.48
C LYS A 16 32.04 11.40 -15.57
N MET A 17 31.26 12.25 -16.28
CA MET A 17 29.81 12.06 -16.41
C MET A 17 29.44 10.79 -17.18
N ARG A 18 30.18 10.45 -18.25
CA ARG A 18 29.99 9.19 -18.96
C ARG A 18 30.38 7.96 -18.12
N TRP A 19 31.46 8.07 -17.38
CA TRP A 19 31.89 7.02 -16.46
C TRP A 19 30.82 6.79 -15.39
N TRP A 20 30.35 7.85 -14.74
CA TRP A 20 29.30 7.78 -13.73
C TRP A 20 27.99 7.21 -14.31
N HIS A 21 27.52 7.72 -15.44
CA HIS A 21 26.30 7.21 -16.08
C HIS A 21 26.42 5.71 -16.44
N LYS A 22 27.57 5.29 -16.97
CA LYS A 22 27.81 3.90 -17.33
C LYS A 22 27.83 2.98 -16.12
N TRP A 23 28.70 3.27 -15.15
CA TRP A 23 28.92 2.37 -14.04
C TRP A 23 27.84 2.51 -12.96
N GLY A 24 27.40 3.73 -12.69
CA GLY A 24 26.24 3.98 -11.84
C GLY A 24 24.96 3.37 -12.42
N GLY A 25 24.70 3.57 -13.71
CA GLY A 25 23.57 2.96 -14.41
C GLY A 25 23.63 1.42 -14.36
N LEU A 26 24.80 0.82 -14.62
CA LEU A 26 24.99 -0.64 -14.55
C LEU A 26 24.70 -1.17 -13.14
N PHE A 27 25.29 -0.57 -12.10
CA PHE A 27 25.04 -0.94 -10.71
C PHE A 27 23.55 -0.87 -10.35
N PHE A 28 22.88 0.18 -10.80
CA PHE A 28 21.49 0.42 -10.42
C PHE A 28 20.46 -0.29 -11.33
N THR A 29 20.88 -0.87 -12.46
CA THR A 29 20.00 -1.55 -13.42
C THR A 29 19.12 -2.62 -12.75
N PHE A 30 19.69 -3.43 -11.85
CA PHE A 30 18.94 -4.46 -11.14
C PHE A 30 17.79 -3.87 -10.31
N PHE A 31 18.08 -2.80 -9.57
CA PHE A 31 17.06 -2.11 -8.76
C PHE A 31 16.00 -1.42 -9.62
N LEU A 32 16.39 -0.82 -10.75
CA LEU A 32 15.46 -0.20 -11.68
C LEU A 32 14.50 -1.21 -12.30
N LEU A 33 14.99 -2.34 -12.78
CA LEU A 33 14.14 -3.41 -13.31
C LEU A 33 13.14 -3.89 -12.25
N LYS A 34 13.62 -4.09 -11.01
CA LYS A 34 12.77 -4.46 -9.89
C LYS A 34 11.70 -3.40 -9.58
N PHE A 35 12.06 -2.11 -9.55
CA PHE A 35 11.11 -1.02 -9.33
C PHE A 35 10.05 -0.95 -10.44
N CYS A 36 10.43 -1.10 -11.70
CA CYS A 36 9.49 -1.05 -12.81
C CYS A 36 8.51 -2.22 -12.78
N ILE A 37 9.00 -3.45 -12.62
CA ILE A 37 8.15 -4.64 -12.56
C ILE A 37 7.20 -4.57 -11.36
N SER A 38 7.72 -4.25 -10.17
CA SER A 38 6.88 -4.13 -8.98
C SER A 38 5.90 -2.97 -9.07
N GLY A 39 6.28 -1.84 -9.66
CA GLY A 39 5.39 -0.68 -9.85
C GLY A 39 4.19 -1.01 -10.74
N ILE A 40 4.40 -1.70 -11.86
CA ILE A 40 3.33 -2.17 -12.75
C ILE A 40 2.38 -3.12 -12.00
N ILE A 41 2.93 -4.08 -11.22
CA ILE A 41 2.10 -5.00 -10.41
C ILE A 41 1.28 -4.21 -9.39
N LEU A 42 1.86 -3.19 -8.75
CA LEU A 42 1.18 -2.36 -7.74
C LEU A 42 0.01 -1.57 -8.34
N ASN A 43 0.14 -1.06 -9.56
CA ASN A 43 -0.90 -0.32 -10.25
C ASN A 43 -2.11 -1.19 -10.63
N HIS A 44 -1.93 -2.51 -10.77
CA HIS A 44 -2.95 -3.45 -11.26
C HIS A 44 -3.32 -4.54 -10.24
N ARG A 45 -3.51 -4.15 -8.96
CA ARG A 45 -3.72 -5.08 -7.85
C ARG A 45 -4.80 -6.13 -8.12
N LYS A 46 -5.96 -5.73 -8.65
CA LYS A 46 -7.08 -6.64 -8.91
C LYS A 46 -6.71 -7.72 -9.95
N ALA A 47 -5.96 -7.36 -10.99
CA ALA A 47 -5.49 -8.29 -12.01
C ALA A 47 -4.48 -9.33 -11.46
N PHE A 48 -3.69 -8.95 -10.45
CA PHE A 48 -2.70 -9.83 -9.82
C PHE A 48 -3.18 -10.49 -8.51
N SER A 49 -4.44 -10.31 -8.11
CA SER A 49 -4.98 -10.77 -6.82
C SER A 49 -5.00 -12.30 -6.65
N SER A 50 -4.97 -13.05 -7.77
CA SER A 50 -4.95 -14.53 -7.77
C SER A 50 -3.55 -15.13 -7.79
N PHE A 51 -2.51 -14.29 -7.95
CA PHE A 51 -1.12 -14.76 -8.03
C PHE A 51 -0.47 -14.73 -6.64
N ASP A 52 0.10 -15.86 -6.27
CA ASP A 52 0.65 -16.07 -4.93
C ASP A 52 2.10 -16.54 -4.98
N ILE A 53 2.86 -16.14 -3.98
CA ILE A 53 4.25 -16.53 -3.75
C ILE A 53 4.32 -17.37 -2.47
N PRO A 54 4.95 -18.54 -2.48
CA PRO A 54 5.18 -19.33 -1.26
C PRO A 54 6.00 -18.52 -0.24
N ARG A 55 5.54 -18.46 1.01
CA ARG A 55 6.29 -17.75 2.07
C ARG A 55 7.65 -18.39 2.35
N SER A 56 7.81 -19.69 2.06
CA SER A 56 9.06 -20.43 2.26
C SER A 56 10.27 -19.87 1.48
N ILE A 57 10.03 -19.15 0.38
CA ILE A 57 11.11 -18.50 -0.39
C ILE A 57 11.34 -17.04 0.00
N LEU A 58 10.54 -16.51 0.91
CA LEU A 58 10.65 -15.14 1.42
C LEU A 58 11.52 -15.09 2.69
N PRO A 59 12.03 -13.92 3.08
CA PRO A 59 12.70 -13.76 4.37
C PRO A 59 11.83 -14.22 5.55
N LYS A 60 12.45 -14.69 6.63
CA LYS A 60 11.75 -15.22 7.84
C LYS A 60 10.75 -14.24 8.43
N SER A 61 10.99 -12.93 8.33
CA SER A 61 10.07 -11.88 8.79
C SER A 61 8.69 -11.91 8.12
N TYR A 62 8.52 -12.65 7.01
CA TYR A 62 7.25 -12.85 6.32
C TYR A 62 6.62 -14.23 6.59
N HIS A 63 7.22 -15.06 7.43
CA HIS A 63 6.65 -16.35 7.81
C HIS A 63 5.66 -16.17 8.95
N TYR A 64 4.58 -16.93 8.91
CA TYR A 64 3.66 -17.00 10.04
C TYR A 64 4.29 -17.75 11.20
N ASP A 65 4.19 -17.19 12.39
CA ASP A 65 4.56 -17.76 13.66
C ASP A 65 3.69 -17.14 14.77
N HIS A 66 3.23 -17.93 15.74
CA HIS A 66 2.41 -17.46 16.88
C HIS A 66 1.24 -16.51 16.53
N TRP A 67 0.60 -16.71 15.38
CA TRP A 67 -0.53 -15.89 14.91
C TRP A 67 -0.19 -14.43 14.55
N ASN A 68 1.05 -14.16 14.20
CA ASN A 68 1.55 -12.84 13.75
C ASN A 68 1.03 -12.43 12.36
N LEU A 69 1.52 -11.30 11.84
CA LEU A 69 1.27 -10.77 10.48
C LEU A 69 -0.22 -10.60 10.14
N GLY A 70 -1.04 -10.35 11.15
CA GLY A 70 -2.48 -10.21 10.99
C GLY A 70 -3.17 -11.50 10.57
N ALA A 71 -2.62 -12.66 10.98
CA ALA A 71 -3.23 -13.96 10.76
C ALA A 71 -4.68 -13.98 11.24
N VAL A 72 -4.93 -13.32 12.36
CA VAL A 72 -6.28 -13.04 12.89
C VAL A 72 -6.43 -11.54 13.07
N LYS A 73 -7.58 -11.01 12.62
CA LYS A 73 -8.01 -9.61 12.82
C LYS A 73 -9.18 -9.50 13.77
N GLY A 74 -10.01 -10.53 13.84
CA GLY A 74 -11.17 -10.59 14.71
C GLY A 74 -11.83 -11.95 14.68
N GLY A 75 -12.91 -12.08 15.46
CA GLY A 75 -13.66 -13.32 15.55
C GLY A 75 -15.16 -13.06 15.70
N LEU A 76 -15.97 -13.91 15.07
CA LEU A 76 -17.41 -13.93 15.23
C LEU A 76 -17.84 -15.21 15.99
N GLN A 77 -18.41 -15.04 17.16
CA GLN A 77 -18.99 -16.16 17.92
C GLN A 77 -20.20 -16.73 17.18
N LEU A 78 -20.19 -18.02 16.87
CA LEU A 78 -21.31 -18.73 16.25
C LEU A 78 -22.25 -19.32 17.29
N ASN A 79 -21.68 -20.01 18.27
CA ASN A 79 -22.35 -20.64 19.42
C ASN A 79 -21.34 -20.72 20.58
N ASN A 80 -21.71 -21.34 21.70
CA ASN A 80 -20.86 -21.39 22.89
C ASN A 80 -19.46 -21.98 22.64
N ASP A 81 -19.33 -22.90 21.69
CA ASP A 81 -18.09 -23.65 21.46
C ASP A 81 -17.39 -23.31 20.15
N SER A 82 -17.98 -22.47 19.30
CA SER A 82 -17.47 -22.26 17.95
C SER A 82 -17.34 -20.77 17.59
N VAL A 83 -16.17 -20.40 17.07
CA VAL A 83 -15.84 -19.05 16.63
C VAL A 83 -15.31 -19.07 15.19
N LEU A 84 -15.79 -18.18 14.34
CA LEU A 84 -15.15 -17.89 13.06
C LEU A 84 -14.10 -16.81 13.27
N PHE A 85 -12.82 -17.18 13.23
CA PHE A 85 -11.73 -16.24 13.16
C PHE A 85 -11.44 -15.86 11.72
N PHE A 86 -11.08 -14.60 11.48
CA PHE A 86 -10.78 -14.09 10.15
C PHE A 86 -9.55 -13.19 10.15
N GLY A 87 -8.85 -13.14 9.02
CA GLY A 87 -7.66 -12.31 8.89
C GLY A 87 -7.00 -12.38 7.52
N SER A 88 -5.68 -12.24 7.50
CA SER A 88 -4.89 -12.17 6.26
C SER A 88 -4.79 -13.50 5.50
N ASN A 89 -5.15 -14.64 6.13
CA ASN A 89 -5.12 -15.98 5.50
C ASN A 89 -6.52 -16.59 5.31
N GLY A 90 -7.56 -15.77 5.34
CA GLY A 90 -8.94 -16.22 5.17
C GLY A 90 -9.70 -16.38 6.47
N ILE A 91 -10.57 -17.36 6.50
CA ILE A 91 -11.46 -17.68 7.61
C ILE A 91 -11.11 -19.06 8.15
N GLY A 92 -11.14 -19.20 9.47
CA GLY A 92 -11.01 -20.48 10.16
C GLY A 92 -12.10 -20.66 11.19
N LEU A 93 -12.55 -21.88 11.33
CA LEU A 93 -13.48 -22.29 12.37
C LEU A 93 -12.67 -22.85 13.55
N TYR A 94 -12.76 -22.18 14.68
CA TYR A 94 -12.20 -22.61 15.94
C TYR A 94 -13.27 -23.28 16.80
N SER A 95 -12.93 -24.41 17.41
CA SER A 95 -13.75 -25.09 18.41
C SER A 95 -13.05 -25.06 19.76
N SER A 96 -13.68 -24.41 20.75
CA SER A 96 -13.14 -24.37 22.11
C SER A 96 -13.22 -25.70 22.82
N LYS A 97 -14.18 -26.57 22.45
CA LYS A 97 -14.35 -27.91 23.03
C LYS A 97 -13.18 -28.85 22.70
N ASN A 98 -12.67 -28.77 21.46
CA ASN A 98 -11.62 -29.67 20.96
C ASN A 98 -10.27 -28.92 20.80
N GLU A 99 -10.20 -27.63 21.16
CA GLU A 99 -9.05 -26.75 20.93
C GLU A 99 -8.48 -26.85 19.50
N SER A 100 -9.38 -26.96 18.52
CA SER A 100 -9.05 -27.22 17.13
C SER A 100 -9.39 -26.02 16.25
N TYR A 101 -8.53 -25.75 15.28
CA TYR A 101 -8.72 -24.73 14.26
C TYR A 101 -8.63 -25.36 12.87
N ILE A 102 -9.67 -25.22 12.08
CA ILE A 102 -9.72 -25.73 10.71
C ILE A 102 -9.98 -24.60 9.72
N PRO A 103 -9.31 -24.59 8.55
CA PRO A 103 -9.61 -23.64 7.48
C PRO A 103 -11.08 -23.73 7.05
N PHE A 104 -11.73 -22.57 6.88
CA PHE A 104 -13.14 -22.47 6.50
C PHE A 104 -13.33 -21.56 5.29
N ASN A 105 -12.56 -21.84 4.22
CA ASN A 105 -12.41 -20.98 3.05
C ASN A 105 -13.18 -21.48 1.82
N GLU A 106 -13.99 -22.53 1.94
CA GLU A 106 -14.72 -23.09 0.79
C GLU A 106 -15.68 -22.05 0.19
N GLY A 107 -15.61 -21.86 -1.13
CA GLY A 107 -16.37 -20.84 -1.86
C GLY A 107 -15.71 -19.45 -1.94
N LEU A 108 -14.66 -19.17 -1.15
CA LEU A 108 -13.91 -17.92 -1.32
C LEU A 108 -13.06 -17.98 -2.60
N LYS A 109 -12.93 -16.86 -3.30
CA LYS A 109 -12.05 -16.73 -4.45
C LYS A 109 -10.60 -17.12 -4.11
N LYS A 110 -9.94 -17.80 -5.05
CA LYS A 110 -8.54 -18.21 -4.91
C LYS A 110 -7.61 -16.99 -4.91
N GLY A 111 -6.46 -17.13 -4.26
CA GLY A 111 -5.44 -16.11 -4.13
C GLY A 111 -5.40 -15.48 -2.75
N ALA A 112 -4.19 -15.28 -2.23
CA ALA A 112 -3.97 -14.74 -0.88
C ALA A 112 -4.55 -13.32 -0.74
N ASP A 113 -4.50 -12.49 -1.77
CA ASP A 113 -5.07 -11.14 -1.73
C ASP A 113 -6.60 -11.13 -1.71
N ASN A 114 -7.25 -12.09 -2.38
CA ASN A 114 -8.70 -12.28 -2.38
C ASN A 114 -9.22 -12.86 -1.05
N ARG A 115 -8.36 -13.55 -0.30
CA ARG A 115 -8.67 -14.16 1.00
C ARG A 115 -8.31 -13.29 2.20
N VAL A 116 -7.87 -12.05 1.98
CA VAL A 116 -7.74 -11.09 3.08
C VAL A 116 -9.14 -10.66 3.52
N ILE A 117 -9.63 -11.26 4.59
CA ILE A 117 -10.92 -10.91 5.17
C ILE A 117 -10.75 -9.72 6.10
N ILE A 118 -11.60 -8.72 5.90
CA ILE A 118 -11.56 -7.44 6.63
C ILE A 118 -12.46 -7.51 7.86
N ASN A 119 -13.67 -8.05 7.67
CA ASN A 119 -14.67 -8.17 8.73
C ASN A 119 -15.66 -9.31 8.43
N ILE A 120 -16.23 -9.88 9.49
CA ILE A 120 -17.36 -10.81 9.44
C ILE A 120 -18.43 -10.33 10.42
N ILE A 121 -19.67 -10.23 9.95
CA ILE A 121 -20.81 -9.82 10.77
C ILE A 121 -21.94 -10.85 10.70
N LYS A 122 -22.75 -10.89 11.75
CA LYS A 122 -24.03 -11.60 11.79
C LYS A 122 -25.16 -10.56 11.70
N THR A 123 -25.98 -10.66 10.69
CA THR A 123 -27.13 -9.76 10.50
C THR A 123 -28.31 -10.14 11.38
N ASN A 124 -29.27 -9.25 11.56
CA ASN A 124 -30.50 -9.53 12.34
C ASN A 124 -31.32 -10.70 11.77
N ASN A 125 -31.19 -10.98 10.48
CA ASN A 125 -31.79 -12.13 9.81
C ASN A 125 -30.95 -13.42 9.96
N ASN A 126 -30.05 -13.47 10.93
CA ASN A 126 -29.15 -14.61 11.18
C ASN A 126 -28.28 -15.01 9.97
N LYS A 127 -28.05 -14.10 9.00
CA LYS A 127 -27.10 -14.34 7.92
C LYS A 127 -25.71 -13.93 8.36
N ILE A 128 -24.71 -14.73 7.99
CA ILE A 128 -23.30 -14.45 8.25
C ILE A 128 -22.71 -13.91 6.96
N ILE A 129 -22.18 -12.70 7.02
CA ILE A 129 -21.61 -11.99 5.88
C ILE A 129 -20.14 -11.70 6.17
N ALA A 130 -19.27 -12.02 5.23
CA ALA A 130 -17.85 -11.70 5.27
C ALA A 130 -17.49 -10.72 4.16
N CYS A 131 -16.59 -9.77 4.42
CA CYS A 131 -16.03 -8.91 3.37
C CYS A 131 -14.53 -9.13 3.20
N ALA A 132 -14.12 -9.23 1.95
CA ALA A 132 -12.73 -9.21 1.51
C ALA A 132 -12.40 -7.89 0.80
N ASN A 133 -11.16 -7.74 0.32
CA ASN A 133 -10.73 -6.51 -0.38
C ASN A 133 -11.60 -6.16 -1.60
N PHE A 134 -12.13 -7.16 -2.32
CA PHE A 134 -12.79 -6.98 -3.61
C PHE A 134 -14.11 -7.74 -3.75
N ASP A 135 -14.60 -8.34 -2.67
CA ASP A 135 -15.82 -9.13 -2.69
C ASP A 135 -16.49 -9.17 -1.32
N ILE A 136 -17.78 -9.47 -1.31
CA ILE A 136 -18.55 -9.81 -0.11
C ILE A 136 -19.16 -11.19 -0.29
N TYR A 137 -19.26 -11.93 0.80
CA TYR A 137 -19.71 -13.31 0.79
C TYR A 137 -20.77 -13.53 1.85
N GLN A 138 -21.78 -14.33 1.51
CA GLN A 138 -22.75 -14.85 2.47
C GLN A 138 -22.46 -16.32 2.73
N LEU A 139 -22.49 -16.74 3.99
CA LEU A 139 -22.33 -18.14 4.35
C LEU A 139 -23.62 -18.93 4.06
N ASP A 140 -23.53 -19.94 3.19
CA ASP A 140 -24.52 -21.00 3.09
C ASP A 140 -24.23 -22.02 4.21
N THR A 141 -25.01 -21.95 5.28
CA THR A 141 -24.81 -22.81 6.46
C THR A 141 -25.11 -24.27 6.19
N LYS A 142 -25.97 -24.59 5.20
CA LYS A 142 -26.31 -25.96 4.81
C LYS A 142 -25.17 -26.64 4.08
N LYS A 143 -24.57 -25.91 3.11
CA LYS A 143 -23.44 -26.39 2.31
C LYS A 143 -22.09 -26.12 2.97
N ARG A 144 -22.06 -25.31 4.04
CA ARG A 144 -20.84 -24.83 4.74
C ARG A 144 -19.86 -24.16 3.78
N GLN A 145 -20.36 -23.36 2.86
CA GLN A 145 -19.55 -22.66 1.86
C GLN A 145 -19.95 -21.19 1.75
N TRP A 146 -19.00 -20.35 1.32
CA TRP A 146 -19.19 -18.94 1.08
C TRP A 146 -19.70 -18.71 -0.35
N VAL A 147 -20.77 -17.93 -0.47
CA VAL A 147 -21.36 -17.54 -1.76
C VAL A 147 -21.11 -16.06 -1.99
N SER A 148 -20.49 -15.71 -3.11
CA SER A 148 -20.21 -14.33 -3.48
C SER A 148 -21.52 -13.57 -3.77
N LEU A 149 -21.57 -12.31 -3.31
CA LEU A 149 -22.65 -11.36 -3.61
C LEU A 149 -22.18 -10.26 -4.58
N SER A 150 -21.00 -10.39 -5.19
CA SER A 150 -20.40 -9.35 -6.06
C SER A 150 -21.24 -9.06 -7.31
N GLU A 151 -22.04 -10.01 -7.78
CA GLU A 151 -22.96 -9.79 -8.92
C GLU A 151 -24.02 -8.71 -8.63
N TYR A 152 -24.39 -8.54 -7.34
CA TYR A 152 -25.37 -7.55 -6.90
C TYR A 152 -24.72 -6.22 -6.47
N LEU A 153 -23.40 -6.17 -6.38
CA LEU A 153 -22.62 -5.02 -5.91
C LEU A 153 -21.67 -4.52 -7.02
N PRO A 154 -22.12 -3.66 -7.93
CA PRO A 154 -21.35 -3.21 -9.08
C PRO A 154 -20.30 -2.15 -8.67
N ILE A 155 -19.28 -2.53 -7.92
CA ILE A 155 -18.19 -1.65 -7.50
C ILE A 155 -16.85 -2.10 -8.04
N ASP A 156 -16.01 -1.13 -8.38
CA ASP A 156 -14.60 -1.36 -8.76
C ASP A 156 -13.61 -0.86 -7.70
N GLU A 157 -14.12 -0.21 -6.64
CA GLU A 157 -13.33 0.25 -5.52
C GLU A 157 -13.05 -0.88 -4.52
N ARG A 158 -11.95 -0.72 -3.78
CA ARG A 158 -11.62 -1.60 -2.66
C ARG A 158 -12.64 -1.43 -1.53
N ILE A 159 -13.18 -2.54 -1.05
CA ILE A 159 -14.03 -2.58 0.16
C ILE A 159 -13.14 -2.33 1.37
N THR A 160 -13.61 -1.54 2.31
CA THR A 160 -12.89 -1.20 3.55
C THR A 160 -13.56 -1.75 4.79
N ASP A 161 -14.89 -1.94 4.78
CA ASP A 161 -15.63 -2.52 5.90
C ASP A 161 -17.06 -2.91 5.53
N ILE A 162 -17.74 -3.64 6.42
CA ILE A 162 -19.18 -3.91 6.39
C ILE A 162 -19.80 -3.69 7.76
N ALA A 163 -21.06 -3.28 7.77
CA ALA A 163 -21.88 -3.16 8.97
C ALA A 163 -23.33 -3.53 8.67
N ASN A 164 -24.16 -3.65 9.69
CA ASN A 164 -25.61 -3.81 9.52
C ASN A 164 -26.39 -2.88 10.44
N GLU A 165 -27.52 -2.39 9.94
CA GLU A 165 -28.53 -1.65 10.69
C GLU A 165 -29.89 -2.28 10.40
N GLY A 166 -30.51 -2.87 11.41
CA GLY A 166 -31.76 -3.62 11.21
C GLY A 166 -31.59 -4.72 10.15
N ASN A 167 -32.38 -4.67 9.09
CA ASN A 167 -32.35 -5.62 7.98
C ASN A 167 -31.45 -5.16 6.81
N ASN A 168 -30.77 -4.03 6.95
CA ASN A 168 -29.91 -3.48 5.92
C ASN A 168 -28.45 -3.92 6.13
N LEU A 169 -27.81 -4.35 5.05
CA LEU A 169 -26.38 -4.54 4.95
C LEU A 169 -25.75 -3.28 4.36
N ILE A 170 -24.75 -2.75 5.04
CA ILE A 170 -23.97 -1.60 4.59
C ILE A 170 -22.58 -2.10 4.19
N VAL A 171 -22.15 -1.77 2.96
CA VAL A 171 -20.81 -2.03 2.44
C VAL A 171 -20.10 -0.70 2.25
N GLN A 172 -18.95 -0.55 2.87
CA GLN A 172 -18.13 0.64 2.77
C GLN A 172 -16.95 0.40 1.83
N THR A 173 -16.77 1.31 0.88
CA THR A 173 -15.52 1.44 0.10
C THR A 173 -14.66 2.58 0.64
N ARG A 174 -13.61 2.94 -0.05
CA ARG A 174 -12.77 4.08 0.35
C ARG A 174 -13.45 5.43 0.16
N SER A 175 -14.47 5.49 -0.70
CA SER A 175 -15.14 6.76 -1.11
C SER A 175 -16.64 6.74 -0.92
N HIS A 176 -17.29 5.58 -0.86
CA HIS A 176 -18.74 5.45 -0.91
C HIS A 176 -19.29 4.43 0.10
N LEU A 177 -20.57 4.57 0.44
CA LEU A 177 -21.36 3.54 1.11
C LEU A 177 -22.37 2.96 0.14
N TYR A 178 -22.64 1.67 0.28
CA TYR A 178 -23.67 0.95 -0.45
C TYR A 178 -24.59 0.24 0.54
N VAL A 179 -25.90 0.39 0.40
CA VAL A 179 -26.91 -0.16 1.29
C VAL A 179 -27.80 -1.12 0.53
N ALA A 180 -28.00 -2.31 1.06
CA ALA A 180 -28.94 -3.30 0.54
C ALA A 180 -29.82 -3.86 1.65
N ALA A 181 -31.12 -3.89 1.42
CA ALA A 181 -32.05 -4.62 2.27
C ALA A 181 -31.95 -6.13 2.01
N TYR A 182 -32.28 -6.96 3.01
CA TYR A 182 -32.40 -8.40 2.80
C TYR A 182 -33.37 -8.69 1.65
N PRO A 183 -33.05 -9.59 0.70
CA PRO A 183 -32.00 -10.60 0.67
C PRO A 183 -30.65 -10.14 0.04
N PHE A 184 -30.30 -8.86 0.05
CA PHE A 184 -29.04 -8.27 -0.40
C PHE A 184 -28.76 -8.41 -1.91
N ARG A 185 -29.80 -8.31 -2.72
CA ARG A 185 -29.73 -8.45 -4.19
C ARG A 185 -29.72 -7.14 -4.94
N SER A 186 -29.76 -6.00 -4.25
CA SER A 186 -29.68 -4.67 -4.86
C SER A 186 -29.05 -3.69 -3.91
N PHE A 187 -27.85 -3.23 -4.25
CA PHE A 187 -27.10 -2.25 -3.48
C PHE A 187 -27.29 -0.86 -4.07
N LYS A 188 -27.75 0.08 -3.25
CA LYS A 188 -27.89 1.50 -3.61
C LYS A 188 -26.75 2.29 -2.99
N GLN A 189 -26.09 3.12 -3.78
CA GLN A 189 -25.08 4.04 -3.26
C GLN A 189 -25.73 5.12 -2.40
N VAL A 190 -25.15 5.36 -1.25
CA VAL A 190 -25.52 6.44 -0.32
C VAL A 190 -24.34 7.39 -0.19
N THR A 191 -24.59 8.67 -0.35
CA THR A 191 -23.59 9.71 -0.17
C THR A 191 -23.77 10.35 1.20
N ILE A 192 -22.76 10.22 2.06
CA ILE A 192 -22.71 10.91 3.34
C ILE A 192 -22.50 12.40 3.08
N LYS A 193 -23.24 13.27 3.76
CA LYS A 193 -23.05 14.71 3.67
C LYS A 193 -21.68 15.13 4.17
N ALA A 194 -21.20 16.29 3.72
CA ALA A 194 -20.00 16.89 4.29
C ALA A 194 -20.26 17.31 5.75
N PRO A 195 -19.24 17.29 6.61
CA PRO A 195 -19.30 17.95 7.92
C PRO A 195 -19.56 19.44 7.73
N ASN A 196 -20.34 20.05 8.65
CA ASN A 196 -20.85 21.42 8.47
C ASN A 196 -19.75 22.50 8.31
N ASP A 197 -18.58 22.29 8.90
CA ASP A 197 -17.53 23.31 9.02
C ASP A 197 -16.22 22.91 8.30
N GLU A 198 -16.22 21.88 7.46
CA GLU A 198 -14.99 21.39 6.84
C GLU A 198 -14.92 21.73 5.34
N LYS A 199 -13.84 22.42 4.96
CA LYS A 199 -13.49 22.60 3.54
C LYS A 199 -12.92 21.29 2.98
N ILE A 200 -13.25 20.97 1.73
CA ILE A 200 -12.66 19.83 1.02
C ILE A 200 -11.16 20.12 0.84
N GLN A 201 -10.34 19.29 1.45
CA GLN A 201 -8.88 19.35 1.36
C GLN A 201 -8.30 17.98 1.07
N ASN A 202 -7.18 17.96 0.38
CA ASN A 202 -6.40 16.75 0.08
C ASN A 202 -5.04 16.82 0.76
N GLY A 203 -4.56 15.67 1.26
CA GLY A 203 -3.22 15.59 1.82
C GLY A 203 -2.14 15.62 0.72
N LEU A 204 -1.09 16.41 0.91
CA LEU A 204 0.02 16.51 -0.05
C LEU A 204 0.69 15.16 -0.29
N PHE A 205 0.86 14.34 0.76
CA PHE A 205 1.36 12.98 0.60
C PHE A 205 0.51 12.15 -0.37
N ARG A 206 -0.84 12.21 -0.24
CA ARG A 206 -1.74 11.47 -1.14
C ARG A 206 -1.62 11.98 -2.57
N THR A 207 -1.48 13.29 -2.75
CA THR A 207 -1.31 13.90 -4.08
C THR A 207 -0.01 13.44 -4.74
N ILE A 208 1.11 13.46 -4.01
CA ILE A 208 2.40 12.97 -4.52
C ILE A 208 2.33 11.48 -4.83
N TRP A 209 1.67 10.68 -3.98
CA TRP A 209 1.48 9.26 -4.25
C TRP A 209 0.67 9.02 -5.53
N THR A 210 -0.49 9.67 -5.67
CA THR A 210 -1.33 9.50 -6.87
C THR A 210 -0.66 10.03 -8.13
N LEU A 211 0.17 11.06 -8.03
CA LEU A 211 1.02 11.53 -9.13
C LEU A 211 2.08 10.48 -9.50
N HIS A 212 2.76 9.89 -8.51
CA HIS A 212 3.77 8.85 -8.71
C HIS A 212 3.20 7.59 -9.37
N SER A 213 2.01 7.14 -8.94
CA SER A 213 1.31 5.98 -9.52
C SER A 213 0.56 6.30 -10.82
N GLY A 214 0.39 7.57 -11.17
CA GLY A 214 -0.46 8.03 -12.27
C GLY A 214 -1.95 8.11 -11.93
N GLU A 215 -2.38 7.60 -10.77
CA GLU A 215 -3.79 7.58 -10.34
C GLU A 215 -4.42 8.97 -10.28
N LEU A 216 -3.61 10.02 -10.11
CA LEU A 216 -4.05 11.42 -10.10
C LEU A 216 -4.83 11.78 -11.38
N PHE A 217 -4.50 11.16 -12.51
CA PHE A 217 -5.16 11.35 -13.81
C PHE A 217 -5.98 10.09 -14.22
N GLY A 218 -6.42 9.30 -13.25
CA GLY A 218 -7.23 8.10 -13.46
C GLY A 218 -6.52 7.00 -14.24
N LEU A 219 -7.27 6.26 -15.06
CA LEU A 219 -6.73 5.14 -15.84
C LEU A 219 -5.65 5.59 -16.86
N ILE A 220 -5.86 6.73 -17.51
CA ILE A 220 -4.91 7.27 -18.50
C ILE A 220 -3.56 7.55 -17.83
N GLY A 221 -3.58 8.18 -16.66
CA GLY A 221 -2.36 8.43 -15.90
C GLY A 221 -1.66 7.15 -15.44
N LYS A 222 -2.39 6.15 -14.97
CA LYS A 222 -1.82 4.83 -14.61
C LYS A 222 -1.12 4.17 -15.80
N LEU A 223 -1.79 4.11 -16.95
CA LEU A 223 -1.21 3.54 -18.18
C LEU A 223 0.01 4.34 -18.66
N PHE A 224 0.02 5.65 -18.47
CA PHE A 224 1.19 6.48 -18.79
C PHE A 224 2.38 6.16 -17.87
N VAL A 225 2.16 5.99 -16.57
CA VAL A 225 3.24 5.59 -15.63
C VAL A 225 3.72 4.17 -15.92
N ASP A 226 2.84 3.24 -16.30
CA ASP A 226 3.24 1.90 -16.74
C ASP A 226 4.10 1.97 -18.01
N LEU A 227 3.73 2.84 -18.97
CA LEU A 227 4.56 3.11 -20.15
C LEU A 227 5.95 3.63 -19.76
N LEU A 228 6.05 4.55 -18.77
CA LEU A 228 7.34 4.99 -18.25
C LEU A 228 8.14 3.84 -17.62
N GLY A 229 7.49 2.91 -16.93
CA GLY A 229 8.10 1.69 -16.43
C GLY A 229 8.71 0.85 -17.57
N PHE A 230 7.96 0.61 -18.66
CA PHE A 230 8.47 -0.07 -19.84
C PHE A 230 9.62 0.69 -20.52
N VAL A 231 9.53 2.01 -20.58
CA VAL A 231 10.63 2.87 -21.08
C VAL A 231 11.92 2.65 -20.28
N VAL A 232 11.83 2.61 -18.95
CA VAL A 232 13.01 2.34 -18.09
C VAL A 232 13.55 0.94 -18.33
N ILE A 233 12.70 -0.08 -18.48
CA ILE A 233 13.13 -1.44 -18.82
C ILE A 233 13.91 -1.45 -20.15
N ILE A 234 13.42 -0.76 -21.18
CA ILE A 234 14.12 -0.64 -22.48
C ILE A 234 15.45 0.10 -22.31
N LEU A 235 15.50 1.17 -21.49
CA LEU A 235 16.74 1.89 -21.20
C LEU A 235 17.74 1.01 -20.45
N CYS A 236 17.30 0.18 -19.52
CA CYS A 236 18.14 -0.81 -18.84
C CYS A 236 18.73 -1.82 -19.84
N ILE A 237 17.89 -2.45 -20.66
CA ILE A 237 18.31 -3.46 -21.66
C ILE A 237 19.30 -2.84 -22.66
N THR A 238 18.95 -1.69 -23.23
CA THR A 238 19.85 -0.99 -24.18
C THR A 238 21.14 -0.54 -23.53
N GLY A 239 21.11 -0.09 -22.26
CA GLY A 239 22.29 0.25 -21.46
C GLY A 239 23.22 -0.95 -21.25
N LEU A 240 22.67 -2.13 -20.95
CA LEU A 240 23.43 -3.38 -20.84
C LEU A 240 24.09 -3.76 -22.20
N ILE A 241 23.33 -3.67 -23.30
CA ILE A 241 23.87 -3.93 -24.65
C ILE A 241 25.02 -2.96 -24.94
N ILE A 242 24.85 -1.66 -24.71
CA ILE A 242 25.90 -0.65 -24.94
C ILE A 242 27.14 -0.91 -24.07
N THR A 243 26.95 -1.43 -22.86
CA THR A 243 28.06 -1.67 -21.92
C THR A 243 28.85 -2.93 -22.29
N PHE A 244 28.19 -4.04 -22.64
CA PHE A 244 28.84 -5.35 -22.82
C PHE A 244 29.14 -5.71 -24.29
N CYS A 245 28.37 -5.18 -25.26
CA CYS A 245 28.54 -5.51 -26.67
C CYS A 245 29.93 -5.20 -27.24
N PRO A 246 30.62 -4.09 -26.86
CA PRO A 246 32.00 -3.84 -27.34
C PRO A 246 32.97 -4.95 -26.93
N LYS A 247 32.85 -5.51 -25.72
CA LYS A 247 33.68 -6.64 -25.27
C LYS A 247 33.34 -7.92 -26.07
N LEU A 248 32.05 -8.18 -26.29
CA LEU A 248 31.62 -9.34 -27.10
C LEU A 248 32.10 -9.26 -28.56
N ILE A 249 32.09 -8.06 -29.16
CA ILE A 249 32.64 -7.82 -30.51
C ILE A 249 34.14 -8.11 -30.52
N SER A 250 34.88 -7.62 -29.50
CA SER A 250 36.32 -7.86 -29.39
C SER A 250 36.67 -9.35 -29.26
N LEU A 251 35.90 -10.10 -28.45
CA LEU A 251 36.11 -11.56 -28.30
C LEU A 251 35.82 -12.36 -29.58
N ASN A 252 34.96 -11.84 -30.44
CA ASN A 252 34.58 -12.50 -31.72
C ASN A 252 35.26 -11.88 -32.95
N LYS A 253 36.38 -11.16 -32.78
CA LYS A 253 37.08 -10.45 -33.88
C LYS A 253 37.38 -11.30 -35.09
N ASN A 254 37.61 -12.61 -34.93
CA ASN A 254 37.91 -13.55 -36.00
C ASN A 254 36.66 -14.03 -36.76
N ASN A 255 35.44 -13.59 -36.38
CA ASN A 255 34.21 -13.95 -37.09
C ASN A 255 33.53 -12.67 -37.62
N PRO A 256 33.74 -12.32 -38.91
CA PRO A 256 33.21 -11.08 -39.50
C PRO A 256 31.68 -10.94 -39.40
N SER A 257 30.92 -12.02 -39.55
CA SER A 257 29.46 -12.02 -39.43
C SER A 257 28.99 -11.65 -38.02
N ARG A 258 29.62 -12.23 -36.97
CA ARG A 258 29.31 -11.91 -35.58
C ARG A 258 29.68 -10.48 -35.21
N VAL A 259 30.84 -9.99 -35.68
CA VAL A 259 31.28 -8.60 -35.53
C VAL A 259 30.26 -7.64 -36.14
N GLN A 260 29.81 -7.91 -37.38
CA GLN A 260 28.83 -7.07 -38.09
C GLN A 260 27.47 -7.05 -37.37
N LYS A 261 26.95 -8.20 -36.91
CA LYS A 261 25.72 -8.31 -36.13
C LYS A 261 25.86 -7.53 -34.82
N GLY A 262 26.95 -7.71 -34.10
CA GLY A 262 27.24 -6.97 -32.86
C GLY A 262 27.28 -5.46 -33.04
N ARG A 263 27.94 -4.95 -34.10
CA ARG A 263 27.96 -3.52 -34.45
C ARG A 263 26.57 -2.97 -34.76
N LYS A 264 25.75 -3.71 -35.52
CA LYS A 264 24.36 -3.32 -35.83
C LYS A 264 23.53 -3.23 -34.53
N GLY A 265 23.60 -4.23 -33.65
CA GLY A 265 22.92 -4.25 -32.35
C GLY A 265 23.37 -3.11 -31.45
N PHE A 266 24.67 -2.85 -31.34
CA PHE A 266 25.21 -1.73 -30.56
C PHE A 266 24.71 -0.37 -31.08
N ASN A 267 24.74 -0.15 -32.39
CA ASN A 267 24.29 1.12 -32.98
C ASN A 267 22.79 1.34 -32.80
N LEU A 268 21.99 0.28 -32.93
CA LEU A 268 20.55 0.32 -32.70
C LEU A 268 20.23 0.64 -31.21
N ALA A 269 20.89 -0.06 -30.30
CA ALA A 269 20.75 0.19 -28.85
C ALA A 269 21.16 1.63 -28.50
N MET A 270 22.30 2.13 -28.99
CA MET A 270 22.76 3.50 -28.76
C MET A 270 21.79 4.54 -29.31
N LYS A 271 21.23 4.33 -30.51
CA LYS A 271 20.24 5.23 -31.12
C LYS A 271 18.99 5.36 -30.25
N TRP A 272 18.40 4.23 -29.86
CA TRP A 272 17.15 4.22 -29.07
C TRP A 272 17.36 4.61 -27.63
N HIS A 273 18.43 4.18 -26.96
CA HIS A 273 18.79 4.62 -25.61
C HIS A 273 18.86 6.14 -25.52
N ASN A 274 19.58 6.78 -26.43
CA ASN A 274 19.71 8.22 -26.46
C ASN A 274 18.38 8.92 -26.80
N LYS A 275 17.67 8.46 -27.83
CA LYS A 275 16.41 9.10 -28.25
C LYS A 275 15.37 9.02 -27.15
N ILE A 276 15.12 7.83 -26.61
CA ILE A 276 14.11 7.61 -25.58
C ILE A 276 14.52 8.30 -24.27
N GLY A 277 15.79 8.14 -23.85
CA GLY A 277 16.29 8.73 -22.61
C GLY A 277 16.17 10.25 -22.57
N VAL A 278 16.41 10.94 -23.71
CA VAL A 278 16.26 12.41 -23.77
C VAL A 278 14.80 12.83 -23.86
N THR A 279 13.99 12.14 -24.66
CA THR A 279 12.57 12.49 -24.84
C THR A 279 11.78 12.31 -23.56
N MET A 280 12.05 11.24 -22.80
CA MET A 280 11.31 10.91 -21.56
C MET A 280 11.95 11.48 -20.29
N LEU A 281 13.06 12.20 -20.40
CA LEU A 281 13.86 12.65 -19.25
C LEU A 281 13.05 13.37 -18.18
N VAL A 282 12.21 14.34 -18.57
CA VAL A 282 11.43 15.15 -17.62
C VAL A 282 10.45 14.29 -16.84
N PHE A 283 9.75 13.39 -17.52
CA PHE A 283 8.80 12.49 -16.86
C PHE A 283 9.49 11.49 -15.92
N LEU A 284 10.67 10.98 -16.32
CA LEU A 284 11.46 10.09 -15.46
C LEU A 284 12.02 10.82 -14.25
N LEU A 285 12.41 12.10 -14.37
CA LEU A 285 12.83 12.91 -13.23
C LEU A 285 11.66 13.19 -12.28
N ILE A 286 10.47 13.48 -12.78
CA ILE A 286 9.26 13.66 -11.97
C ILE A 286 8.94 12.34 -11.23
N LEU A 287 9.00 11.20 -11.93
CA LEU A 287 8.73 9.88 -11.32
C LEU A 287 9.75 9.56 -10.22
N ALA A 288 11.04 9.79 -10.44
CA ALA A 288 12.09 9.57 -9.45
C ALA A 288 11.94 10.50 -8.24
N LEU A 289 11.65 11.78 -8.49
CA LEU A 289 11.46 12.78 -7.43
C LEU A 289 10.24 12.46 -6.58
N THR A 290 9.08 12.24 -7.20
CA THR A 290 7.84 11.90 -6.47
C THR A 290 7.99 10.63 -5.65
N GLY A 291 8.64 9.59 -6.19
CA GLY A 291 8.95 8.36 -5.45
C GLY A 291 9.79 8.61 -4.20
N SER A 292 10.76 9.51 -4.27
CA SER A 292 11.63 9.86 -3.13
C SER A 292 10.86 10.48 -1.96
N PHE A 293 9.75 11.17 -2.21
CA PHE A 293 8.88 11.76 -1.19
C PHE A 293 7.95 10.76 -0.49
N LEU A 294 7.82 9.54 -0.99
CA LEU A 294 6.90 8.56 -0.42
C LEU A 294 7.46 7.82 0.80
N ARG A 295 8.71 8.10 1.18
CA ARG A 295 9.39 7.51 2.34
C ARG A 295 10.24 8.55 3.08
N PRO A 296 10.56 8.31 4.38
CA PRO A 296 11.51 9.16 5.09
C PRO A 296 12.86 9.27 4.37
N PRO A 297 13.55 10.42 4.45
CA PRO A 297 13.22 11.59 5.27
C PRO A 297 12.20 12.56 4.63
N LEU A 298 12.01 12.54 3.29
CA LEU A 298 11.20 13.53 2.57
C LEU A 298 9.69 13.39 2.82
N LEU A 299 9.22 12.24 3.29
CA LEU A 299 7.84 12.04 3.72
C LEU A 299 7.46 12.95 4.91
N ILE A 300 8.39 13.12 5.86
CA ILE A 300 8.11 13.78 7.15
C ILE A 300 7.54 15.19 6.97
N PRO A 301 8.15 16.09 6.18
CA PRO A 301 7.64 17.44 6.02
C PRO A 301 6.31 17.54 5.25
N ILE A 302 5.93 16.54 4.47
CA ILE A 302 4.73 16.60 3.61
C ILE A 302 3.51 15.89 4.19
N VAL A 303 3.69 14.99 5.15
CA VAL A 303 2.62 14.08 5.61
C VAL A 303 1.43 14.81 6.24
N ARG A 304 1.66 15.96 6.87
CA ARG A 304 0.63 16.79 7.52
C ARG A 304 0.13 17.95 6.65
N VAL A 305 0.78 18.21 5.51
CA VAL A 305 0.40 19.33 4.62
C VAL A 305 -0.88 18.97 3.87
N LYS A 306 -1.82 19.91 3.86
CA LYS A 306 -3.09 19.82 3.12
C LYS A 306 -3.18 20.97 2.11
N HIS A 307 -3.91 20.74 1.02
CA HIS A 307 -4.16 21.74 -0.03
C HIS A 307 -5.57 21.58 -0.62
N SER A 308 -6.04 22.59 -1.33
CA SER A 308 -7.30 22.52 -2.07
C SER A 308 -7.22 21.50 -3.20
N PRO A 309 -8.34 20.85 -3.59
CA PRO A 309 -8.37 19.92 -4.72
C PRO A 309 -7.82 20.55 -6.00
N ILE A 310 -6.97 19.79 -6.71
CA ILE A 310 -6.35 20.24 -7.96
C ILE A 310 -7.35 20.01 -9.11
N PRO A 311 -7.72 21.06 -9.88
CA PRO A 311 -8.61 20.92 -11.03
C PRO A 311 -8.10 19.88 -12.04
N PHE A 312 -9.02 19.24 -12.77
CA PHE A 312 -8.72 18.23 -13.81
C PHE A 312 -8.01 16.95 -13.29
N THR A 313 -8.12 16.68 -11.98
CA THR A 313 -7.59 15.46 -11.38
C THR A 313 -8.68 14.64 -10.69
N THR A 314 -8.38 13.37 -10.35
CA THR A 314 -9.28 12.50 -9.58
C THR A 314 -9.56 13.01 -8.17
N GLN A 315 -8.80 13.99 -7.69
CA GLN A 315 -9.02 14.65 -6.40
C GLN A 315 -10.02 15.81 -6.47
N TYR A 316 -10.35 16.29 -7.68
CA TYR A 316 -11.35 17.34 -7.88
C TYR A 316 -12.73 16.70 -7.98
N THR A 317 -13.38 16.55 -6.85
CA THR A 317 -14.69 15.88 -6.73
C THR A 317 -15.55 16.59 -5.69
N SER A 318 -16.86 16.53 -5.88
CA SER A 318 -17.85 16.99 -4.89
C SER A 318 -17.99 16.04 -3.69
N ASN A 319 -17.47 14.82 -3.79
CA ASN A 319 -17.50 13.87 -2.69
C ASN A 319 -16.40 14.21 -1.67
N THR A 320 -16.80 14.79 -0.54
CA THR A 320 -15.91 15.11 0.59
C THR A 320 -15.16 13.88 1.14
N TRP A 321 -15.76 12.69 0.99
CA TRP A 321 -15.26 11.42 1.50
C TRP A 321 -14.39 10.64 0.51
N ASN A 322 -14.08 11.24 -0.64
CA ASN A 322 -13.26 10.57 -1.66
C ASN A 322 -11.93 10.07 -1.08
N ASP A 323 -11.70 8.75 -1.13
CA ASP A 323 -10.54 8.04 -0.59
C ASP A 323 -10.29 8.22 0.93
N LYS A 324 -11.30 8.63 1.70
CA LYS A 324 -11.14 8.91 3.15
C LYS A 324 -11.77 7.87 4.07
N LEU A 325 -12.78 7.13 3.63
CA LEU A 325 -13.50 6.15 4.46
C LEU A 325 -12.62 4.94 4.78
N ARG A 326 -12.66 4.45 6.04
CA ARG A 326 -11.82 3.33 6.50
C ARG A 326 -12.61 2.27 7.25
N THR A 327 -13.38 2.63 8.28
CA THR A 327 -14.11 1.68 9.14
C THR A 327 -15.46 2.28 9.51
N ILE A 328 -16.51 1.45 9.55
CA ILE A 328 -17.86 1.87 9.94
C ILE A 328 -18.44 0.86 10.95
N ARG A 329 -19.07 1.37 12.01
CA ARG A 329 -19.78 0.57 13.01
C ARG A 329 -21.13 1.18 13.32
N TYR A 330 -22.13 0.33 13.51
CA TYR A 330 -23.42 0.74 14.01
C TYR A 330 -23.52 0.45 15.50
N ASP A 331 -23.75 1.48 16.29
CA ASP A 331 -24.01 1.37 17.71
C ASP A 331 -25.49 0.97 17.92
N ASN A 332 -25.70 -0.29 18.20
CA ASN A 332 -27.04 -0.85 18.42
C ASN A 332 -27.71 -0.32 19.70
N ILE A 333 -26.95 0.21 20.65
CA ILE A 333 -27.47 0.73 21.93
C ILE A 333 -27.96 2.16 21.74
N LYS A 334 -27.12 3.04 21.21
CA LYS A 334 -27.42 4.46 20.98
C LYS A 334 -28.12 4.73 19.64
N LYS A 335 -28.26 3.72 18.77
CA LYS A 335 -28.87 3.83 17.42
C LYS A 335 -28.19 4.93 16.60
N GLN A 336 -26.88 4.85 16.44
CA GLN A 336 -26.06 5.82 15.74
C GLN A 336 -24.86 5.14 15.07
N TRP A 337 -24.23 5.84 14.12
CA TRP A 337 -23.06 5.37 13.39
C TRP A 337 -21.79 5.98 13.98
N LEU A 338 -20.77 5.15 14.10
CA LEU A 338 -19.37 5.55 14.36
C LEU A 338 -18.56 5.27 13.08
N LEU A 339 -18.00 6.31 12.51
CA LEU A 339 -17.24 6.28 11.27
C LEU A 339 -15.79 6.67 11.55
N TYR A 340 -14.84 5.84 11.16
CA TYR A 340 -13.42 6.19 11.13
C TYR A 340 -12.98 6.47 9.70
N THR A 341 -12.24 7.56 9.53
CA THR A 341 -11.72 8.05 8.25
C THR A 341 -10.23 8.34 8.36
N SER A 342 -9.58 8.66 7.23
CA SER A 342 -8.20 9.16 7.26
C SER A 342 -8.03 10.50 7.99
N GLU A 343 -9.14 11.16 8.36
CA GLU A 343 -9.14 12.46 9.06
C GLU A 343 -9.61 12.36 10.52
N GLY A 344 -9.88 11.15 11.02
CA GLY A 344 -10.30 10.90 12.38
C GLY A 344 -11.69 10.27 12.49
N PHE A 345 -12.27 10.33 13.69
CA PHE A 345 -13.56 9.73 14.01
C PHE A 345 -14.71 10.72 13.86
N PHE A 346 -15.83 10.21 13.32
CA PHE A 346 -17.07 10.94 13.14
C PHE A 346 -18.25 10.13 13.65
N GLN A 347 -19.29 10.84 14.07
CA GLN A 347 -20.54 10.27 14.54
C GLN A 347 -21.72 10.80 13.73
N LEU A 348 -22.70 9.93 13.42
CA LEU A 348 -23.92 10.27 12.69
C LEU A 348 -25.10 9.57 13.35
N LYS A 349 -26.27 10.22 13.37
CA LYS A 349 -27.53 9.53 13.77
C LYS A 349 -28.05 8.64 12.65
N THR A 350 -28.07 9.16 11.43
CA THR A 350 -28.43 8.41 10.22
C THR A 350 -27.36 8.61 9.13
N LEU A 351 -27.31 7.72 8.14
CA LEU A 351 -26.36 7.85 7.01
C LEU A 351 -26.62 9.09 6.13
N ASN A 352 -27.75 9.74 6.28
CA ASN A 352 -28.11 10.96 5.55
C ASN A 352 -27.79 12.25 6.29
N ASP A 353 -27.35 12.16 7.55
CA ASP A 353 -27.01 13.33 8.37
C ASP A 353 -25.62 13.87 8.04
N SER A 354 -25.35 15.11 8.45
CA SER A 354 -23.99 15.64 8.47
C SER A 354 -23.22 15.05 9.63
N PRO A 355 -22.05 14.43 9.39
CA PRO A 355 -21.23 13.83 10.43
C PRO A 355 -20.69 14.88 11.39
N LYS A 356 -20.68 14.55 12.67
CA LYS A 356 -20.03 15.34 13.72
C LYS A 356 -18.65 14.74 14.01
N ARG A 357 -17.59 15.55 13.93
CA ARG A 357 -16.24 15.14 14.30
C ARG A 357 -16.14 14.91 15.81
N LEU A 358 -15.50 13.80 16.19
CA LEU A 358 -15.13 13.53 17.58
C LEU A 358 -13.69 14.01 17.80
N THR A 359 -13.52 15.03 18.65
CA THR A 359 -12.22 15.68 18.88
C THR A 359 -11.34 14.92 19.87
N SER A 360 -11.96 14.26 20.86
CA SER A 360 -11.26 13.39 21.80
C SER A 360 -11.36 11.95 21.30
N ALA A 361 -10.26 11.41 20.78
CA ALA A 361 -10.20 10.06 20.25
C ALA A 361 -8.80 9.46 20.48
N PRO A 362 -8.67 8.12 20.58
CA PRO A 362 -7.39 7.46 20.74
C PRO A 362 -6.43 7.76 19.59
N PRO A 363 -5.10 7.70 19.85
CA PRO A 363 -4.11 7.83 18.79
C PRO A 363 -4.22 6.64 17.85
N VAL A 364 -4.29 6.94 16.55
CA VAL A 364 -4.34 5.92 15.48
C VAL A 364 -3.13 6.09 14.58
N SER A 365 -2.43 5.00 14.31
CA SER A 365 -1.31 5.00 13.39
C SER A 365 -1.75 5.36 11.95
N PHE A 366 -0.82 5.79 11.12
CA PHE A 366 -1.08 6.06 9.70
C PHE A 366 -1.57 4.81 8.91
N MET A 367 -1.40 3.61 9.48
CA MET A 367 -1.96 2.36 8.92
C MET A 367 -3.47 2.25 9.11
N GLY A 368 -4.04 3.10 9.98
CA GLY A 368 -5.45 3.15 10.31
C GLY A 368 -5.83 2.28 11.50
N VAL A 369 -7.14 2.24 11.78
CA VAL A 369 -7.74 1.39 12.80
C VAL A 369 -7.74 -0.06 12.33
N THR A 370 -7.30 -0.96 13.18
CA THR A 370 -7.33 -2.43 12.98
C THR A 370 -8.39 -3.11 13.83
N VAL A 371 -8.74 -2.49 14.97
CA VAL A 371 -9.76 -2.95 15.91
C VAL A 371 -10.70 -1.79 16.23
N LEU A 372 -12.00 -2.01 16.11
CA LEU A 372 -13.04 -1.07 16.55
C LEU A 372 -14.22 -1.90 17.06
N GLU A 373 -14.22 -2.21 18.35
CA GLU A 373 -15.18 -3.11 18.98
C GLU A 373 -15.93 -2.42 20.12
N GLN A 374 -17.27 -2.51 20.09
CA GLN A 374 -18.11 -1.95 21.14
C GLN A 374 -18.09 -2.86 22.38
N GLN A 375 -17.81 -2.30 23.55
CA GLN A 375 -17.89 -3.00 24.83
C GLN A 375 -19.24 -2.77 25.52
N ASP A 376 -19.69 -1.52 25.54
CA ASP A 376 -20.99 -1.13 26.09
C ASP A 376 -21.51 0.14 25.40
N ALA A 377 -22.50 0.81 25.99
CA ALA A 377 -23.13 1.99 25.41
C ALA A 377 -22.15 3.14 25.12
N ASN A 378 -21.06 3.25 25.89
CA ASN A 378 -20.13 4.37 25.82
C ASN A 378 -18.70 3.97 25.48
N ARG A 379 -18.32 2.72 25.79
CA ARG A 379 -16.93 2.26 25.70
C ARG A 379 -16.70 1.44 24.45
N TRP A 380 -15.61 1.79 23.77
CA TRP A 380 -15.13 1.13 22.57
C TRP A 380 -13.67 0.73 22.75
N VAL A 381 -13.29 -0.44 22.29
CA VAL A 381 -11.88 -0.82 22.13
C VAL A 381 -11.42 -0.40 20.75
N VAL A 382 -10.35 0.40 20.73
CA VAL A 382 -9.72 0.91 19.51
C VAL A 382 -8.29 0.42 19.44
N GLY A 383 -7.98 -0.38 18.42
CA GLY A 383 -6.63 -0.89 18.17
C GLY A 383 -6.05 -0.34 16.86
N SER A 384 -4.76 -0.12 16.87
CA SER A 384 -3.96 0.24 15.71
C SER A 384 -2.49 -0.16 15.93
N PHE A 385 -1.61 0.16 14.98
CA PHE A 385 -0.17 0.00 15.20
C PHE A 385 0.43 1.02 16.18
N SER A 386 -0.41 1.84 16.82
CA SER A 386 -0.01 2.74 17.91
C SER A 386 -0.41 2.22 19.30
N GLY A 387 -1.05 1.05 19.40
CA GLY A 387 -1.49 0.46 20.66
C GLY A 387 -2.93 -0.01 20.66
N LEU A 388 -3.42 -0.36 21.85
CA LEU A 388 -4.79 -0.79 22.14
C LEU A 388 -5.37 0.07 23.25
N PHE A 389 -6.48 0.72 22.97
CA PHE A 389 -7.08 1.71 23.87
C PHE A 389 -8.55 1.39 24.15
N GLU A 390 -9.00 1.58 25.39
CA GLU A 390 -10.41 1.73 25.71
C GLU A 390 -10.77 3.23 25.60
N TRP A 391 -11.84 3.52 24.88
CA TRP A 391 -12.28 4.88 24.61
C TRP A 391 -13.74 5.07 25.00
N ASN A 392 -13.99 6.03 25.89
CA ASN A 392 -15.35 6.46 26.22
C ASN A 392 -15.76 7.60 25.27
N THR A 393 -16.66 7.31 24.35
CA THR A 393 -17.11 8.27 23.32
C THR A 393 -17.98 9.42 23.89
N GLN A 394 -18.50 9.29 25.11
CA GLN A 394 -19.31 10.32 25.75
C GLN A 394 -18.46 11.33 26.53
N THR A 395 -17.52 10.84 27.34
CA THR A 395 -16.64 11.69 28.17
C THR A 395 -15.37 12.09 27.44
N GLY A 396 -14.99 11.35 26.39
CA GLY A 396 -13.72 11.50 25.71
C GLY A 396 -12.54 10.85 26.44
N ALA A 397 -12.76 10.17 27.58
CA ALA A 397 -11.71 9.51 28.34
C ALA A 397 -11.12 8.34 27.52
N ILE A 398 -9.79 8.23 27.56
CA ILE A 398 -9.02 7.20 26.87
C ILE A 398 -8.13 6.51 27.90
N GLN A 399 -8.09 5.18 27.87
CA GLN A 399 -7.21 4.36 28.69
C GLN A 399 -6.33 3.48 27.78
N ASP A 400 -5.03 3.48 28.01
CA ASP A 400 -4.13 2.51 27.38
C ASP A 400 -4.32 1.14 28.06
N LEU A 401 -4.73 0.14 27.31
CA LEU A 401 -5.02 -1.19 27.86
C LEU A 401 -3.77 -1.98 28.21
N TYR A 402 -2.63 -1.69 27.59
CA TYR A 402 -1.37 -2.35 27.93
C TYR A 402 -0.71 -1.72 29.18
N ALA A 403 -0.79 -0.39 29.29
CA ALA A 403 -0.25 0.30 30.46
C ALA A 403 -1.19 0.24 31.67
N GLY A 404 -2.50 0.02 31.45
CA GLY A 404 -3.52 0.07 32.48
C GLY A 404 -3.83 1.50 32.99
N GLU A 405 -3.30 2.53 32.34
CA GLU A 405 -3.33 3.92 32.79
C GLU A 405 -4.15 4.81 31.85
N PRO A 406 -4.70 5.94 32.35
CA PRO A 406 -5.33 6.94 31.51
C PRO A 406 -4.34 7.49 30.49
N PHE A 407 -4.75 7.49 29.21
CA PHE A 407 -3.97 8.09 28.14
C PHE A 407 -4.31 9.59 28.03
N TYR A 408 -3.37 10.43 28.43
CA TYR A 408 -3.44 11.87 28.18
C TYR A 408 -2.78 12.14 26.83
N SER A 409 -3.52 12.72 25.89
CA SER A 409 -2.98 13.00 24.55
C SER A 409 -1.66 13.78 24.70
N VAL A 410 -0.56 13.12 24.36
CA VAL A 410 0.70 13.82 24.16
C VAL A 410 0.44 14.83 23.06
N SER A 411 0.88 16.08 23.27
CA SER A 411 0.75 17.20 22.33
C SER A 411 0.88 16.72 20.87
N ALA A 412 0.11 17.31 19.97
CA ALA A 412 -0.02 16.94 18.54
C ALA A 412 1.30 16.78 17.76
N ASP A 413 2.45 16.99 18.40
CA ASP A 413 3.80 16.92 17.84
C ASP A 413 4.51 15.58 18.06
N GLY A 414 3.96 14.66 18.85
CA GLY A 414 4.55 13.34 19.06
C GLY A 414 4.38 12.45 17.82
N ILE A 415 5.49 11.93 17.28
CA ILE A 415 5.46 10.84 16.29
C ILE A 415 4.91 9.61 17.03
N PRO A 416 3.80 8.98 16.56
CA PRO A 416 3.26 7.79 17.21
C PRO A 416 4.36 6.72 17.30
N THR A 417 4.66 6.26 18.50
CA THR A 417 5.58 5.15 18.71
C THR A 417 4.89 3.85 18.33
N PHE A 418 5.57 3.00 17.55
CA PHE A 418 5.08 1.66 17.18
C PHE A 418 5.50 0.62 18.23
N THR A 419 5.11 0.83 19.48
CA THR A 419 5.48 -0.09 20.56
C THR A 419 4.66 -1.38 20.53
N ASN A 420 3.37 -1.28 20.24
CA ASN A 420 2.43 -2.41 20.20
C ASN A 420 1.61 -2.35 18.91
N SER A 421 2.00 -3.16 17.92
CA SER A 421 1.39 -3.15 16.57
C SER A 421 0.15 -4.05 16.53
N VAL A 422 -0.95 -3.60 17.13
CA VAL A 422 -2.19 -4.39 17.20
C VAL A 422 -2.77 -4.62 15.81
N ALA A 423 -2.89 -5.88 15.42
CA ALA A 423 -3.47 -6.31 14.13
C ALA A 423 -4.89 -6.85 14.27
N GLY A 424 -5.25 -7.35 15.46
CA GLY A 424 -6.55 -7.93 15.71
C GLY A 424 -6.87 -8.03 17.21
N TYR A 425 -8.14 -8.31 17.50
CA TYR A 425 -8.65 -8.43 18.86
C TYR A 425 -9.85 -9.38 18.88
N TYR A 426 -9.95 -10.16 19.93
CA TYR A 426 -11.13 -10.97 20.18
C TYR A 426 -11.34 -11.14 21.69
N LYS A 427 -12.55 -10.86 22.18
CA LYS A 427 -12.92 -11.05 23.56
C LYS A 427 -13.99 -12.13 23.66
N PRO A 428 -13.64 -13.36 24.10
CA PRO A 428 -14.62 -14.38 24.41
C PRO A 428 -15.54 -13.93 25.54
N LYS A 429 -16.77 -14.47 25.59
CA LYS A 429 -17.66 -14.26 26.73
C LYS A 429 -17.02 -14.87 27.98
N ASP A 430 -16.97 -14.09 29.07
CA ASP A 430 -16.48 -14.51 30.39
C ASP A 430 -15.01 -14.99 30.44
N LYS A 431 -14.19 -14.58 29.43
CA LYS A 431 -12.75 -14.87 29.39
C LYS A 431 -11.95 -13.60 29.10
N GLU A 432 -10.65 -13.69 29.33
CA GLU A 432 -9.72 -12.62 28.95
C GLU A 432 -9.70 -12.39 27.44
N ALA A 433 -9.41 -11.15 27.06
CA ALA A 433 -9.29 -10.80 25.67
C ALA A 433 -7.97 -11.33 25.08
N ILE A 434 -8.03 -11.74 23.83
CA ILE A 434 -6.88 -12.14 23.03
C ILE A 434 -6.56 -10.98 22.08
N VAL A 435 -5.34 -10.50 22.17
CA VAL A 435 -4.81 -9.47 21.26
C VAL A 435 -3.87 -10.15 20.27
N PHE A 436 -4.00 -9.81 19.00
CA PHE A 436 -3.10 -10.31 17.96
C PHE A 436 -2.18 -9.17 17.53
N ASP A 437 -0.95 -9.16 18.09
CA ASP A 437 0.09 -8.23 17.68
C ASP A 437 0.67 -8.63 16.33
N TYR A 438 0.98 -7.67 15.47
CA TYR A 438 1.49 -7.92 14.13
C TYR A 438 2.85 -8.62 14.11
N GLY A 439 3.70 -8.34 15.09
CA GLY A 439 5.03 -8.94 15.20
C GLY A 439 5.08 -10.13 16.16
N ARG A 440 4.52 -9.97 17.37
CA ARG A 440 4.61 -10.98 18.45
C ARG A 440 3.56 -12.08 18.33
N GLY A 441 2.39 -11.78 17.75
CA GLY A 441 1.30 -12.74 17.56
C GLY A 441 0.23 -12.70 18.66
N ALA A 442 -0.34 -13.85 19.03
CA ALA A 442 -1.44 -13.94 19.99
C ALA A 442 -0.94 -13.80 21.43
N GLU A 443 -1.43 -12.80 22.14
CA GLU A 443 -1.04 -12.46 23.52
C GLU A 443 -2.27 -11.95 24.32
N ASN A 444 -2.18 -11.94 25.64
CA ASN A 444 -3.12 -11.20 26.50
C ASN A 444 -2.63 -9.74 26.69
N ILE A 445 -3.38 -8.94 27.44
CA ILE A 445 -3.02 -7.54 27.71
C ILE A 445 -1.73 -7.39 28.54
N ASN A 446 -1.29 -8.45 29.23
CA ASN A 446 -0.03 -8.49 30.00
C ASN A 446 1.16 -8.94 29.14
N LEU A 447 1.00 -9.03 27.81
CA LEU A 447 2.00 -9.48 26.84
C LEU A 447 2.40 -10.95 27.00
N GLU A 448 1.59 -11.77 27.65
CA GLU A 448 1.83 -13.19 27.78
C GLU A 448 1.24 -13.93 26.58
N PRO A 449 2.02 -14.85 25.97
CA PRO A 449 1.52 -15.67 24.87
C PRO A 449 0.27 -16.42 25.29
N THR A 450 -0.79 -16.27 24.51
CA THR A 450 -2.08 -16.93 24.75
C THR A 450 -2.62 -17.50 23.43
N PHE A 451 -3.66 -18.30 23.52
CA PHE A 451 -4.29 -18.95 22.39
C PHE A 451 -3.62 -20.27 21.98
N ILE A 452 -4.31 -21.06 21.18
CA ILE A 452 -3.82 -22.37 20.73
C ILE A 452 -2.60 -22.26 19.82
N ARG A 453 -1.83 -23.35 19.75
CA ARG A 453 -0.69 -23.41 18.80
C ARG A 453 -1.20 -23.22 17.37
N MET A 454 -0.49 -22.42 16.60
CA MET A 454 -0.83 -22.14 15.20
C MET A 454 -0.80 -23.44 14.37
N PRO A 455 -1.87 -23.76 13.62
CA PRO A 455 -1.93 -24.96 12.79
C PRO A 455 -0.87 -24.99 11.69
N GLN A 456 -0.41 -26.18 11.33
CA GLN A 456 0.59 -26.36 10.28
C GLN A 456 0.17 -25.80 8.91
N SER A 457 -1.13 -25.70 8.64
CA SER A 457 -1.66 -25.10 7.41
C SER A 457 -1.22 -23.65 7.21
N PHE A 458 -0.91 -22.90 8.28
CA PHE A 458 -0.38 -21.55 8.18
C PHE A 458 1.08 -21.52 7.70
N HIS A 459 1.89 -22.52 8.00
CA HIS A 459 3.26 -22.61 7.50
C HIS A 459 3.32 -22.78 5.97
N GLN A 460 2.26 -23.34 5.37
CA GLN A 460 2.10 -23.49 3.92
C GLN A 460 1.39 -22.30 3.27
N ALA A 461 0.95 -21.31 4.07
CA ALA A 461 0.25 -20.15 3.56
C ALA A 461 1.13 -19.34 2.61
N LYS A 462 0.49 -18.79 1.58
CA LYS A 462 1.16 -17.98 0.56
C LYS A 462 0.98 -16.49 0.85
N MET A 463 1.81 -15.68 0.23
CA MET A 463 1.71 -14.22 0.21
C MET A 463 1.32 -13.76 -1.19
N SER A 464 0.41 -12.81 -1.33
CA SER A 464 0.00 -12.34 -2.65
C SER A 464 1.17 -11.70 -3.38
N LEU A 465 1.24 -11.90 -4.71
CA LEU A 465 2.25 -11.27 -5.56
C LEU A 465 2.23 -9.75 -5.41
N TRP A 466 1.03 -9.16 -5.26
CA TRP A 466 0.90 -7.72 -5.03
C TRP A 466 1.61 -7.27 -3.74
N HIS A 467 1.46 -8.02 -2.65
CA HIS A 467 2.11 -7.69 -1.37
C HIS A 467 3.63 -7.90 -1.45
N VAL A 468 4.10 -8.98 -2.10
CA VAL A 468 5.54 -9.18 -2.38
C VAL A 468 6.09 -8.04 -3.23
N ALA A 469 5.36 -7.61 -4.26
CA ALA A 469 5.74 -6.46 -5.08
C ALA A 469 5.83 -5.18 -4.25
N LEU A 470 4.88 -4.94 -3.31
CA LEU A 470 4.92 -3.79 -2.40
C LEU A 470 6.18 -3.82 -1.52
N GLU A 471 6.43 -4.93 -0.82
CA GLU A 471 7.59 -5.07 0.05
C GLU A 471 8.92 -4.93 -0.70
N THR A 472 8.93 -5.42 -1.93
CA THR A 472 10.06 -5.31 -2.86
C THR A 472 10.24 -3.87 -3.35
N HIS A 473 9.16 -3.20 -3.75
CA HIS A 473 9.19 -1.82 -4.26
C HIS A 473 9.70 -0.83 -3.21
N VAL A 474 9.21 -0.96 -1.98
CA VAL A 474 9.58 -0.08 -0.87
C VAL A 474 10.86 -0.50 -0.13
N GLY A 475 11.51 -1.59 -0.53
CA GLY A 475 12.78 -2.06 0.02
C GLY A 475 12.68 -2.83 1.34
N ARG A 476 11.49 -3.06 1.91
CA ARG A 476 11.32 -3.82 3.15
C ARG A 476 11.64 -5.31 3.01
N ILE A 477 11.60 -5.84 1.80
CA ILE A 477 12.01 -7.22 1.52
C ILE A 477 13.47 -7.50 1.94
N TYR A 478 14.31 -6.48 2.04
CA TYR A 478 15.70 -6.58 2.47
C TYR A 478 15.84 -6.53 3.99
N SER A 479 15.05 -7.31 4.71
CA SER A 479 15.00 -7.35 6.18
C SER A 479 16.33 -7.77 6.85
N PHE A 480 17.29 -8.27 6.08
CA PHE A 480 18.67 -8.57 6.54
C PHE A 480 19.57 -7.32 6.65
N LEU A 481 19.15 -6.17 6.08
CA LEU A 481 19.87 -4.92 6.20
C LEU A 481 19.49 -4.18 7.50
N PRO A 482 20.39 -3.33 8.04
CA PRO A 482 20.06 -2.46 9.17
C PRO A 482 18.80 -1.62 8.88
N GLN A 483 17.95 -1.46 9.88
CA GLN A 483 16.65 -0.76 9.74
C GLN A 483 16.78 0.65 9.15
N ILE A 484 17.84 1.39 9.51
CA ILE A 484 18.12 2.71 8.95
C ILE A 484 18.36 2.66 7.44
N VAL A 485 19.05 1.62 6.94
CA VAL A 485 19.31 1.44 5.51
C VAL A 485 18.01 1.13 4.77
N VAL A 486 17.17 0.25 5.32
CA VAL A 486 15.85 -0.07 4.77
C VAL A 486 14.95 1.17 4.73
N MET A 487 14.99 1.99 5.78
CA MET A 487 14.22 3.23 5.86
C MET A 487 14.65 4.25 4.79
N LEU A 488 15.96 4.43 4.58
CA LEU A 488 16.51 5.38 3.63
C LEU A 488 16.60 4.84 2.19
N PHE A 489 16.30 3.54 1.98
CA PHE A 489 16.52 2.86 0.71
C PHE A 489 15.86 3.57 -0.48
N ILE A 490 14.61 3.99 -0.35
CA ILE A 490 13.86 4.68 -1.42
C ILE A 490 14.42 6.06 -1.69
N PHE A 491 14.71 6.83 -0.63
CA PHE A 491 15.31 8.15 -0.76
C PHE A 491 16.65 8.10 -1.50
N LEU A 492 17.56 7.23 -1.04
CA LEU A 492 18.88 7.06 -1.66
C LEU A 492 18.77 6.55 -3.10
N SER A 493 17.83 5.62 -3.37
CA SER A 493 17.55 5.13 -4.72
C SER A 493 17.08 6.25 -5.65
N GLY A 494 16.20 7.12 -5.18
CA GLY A 494 15.71 8.26 -5.94
C GLY A 494 16.81 9.27 -6.26
N VAL A 495 17.61 9.67 -5.27
CA VAL A 495 18.77 10.56 -5.46
C VAL A 495 19.75 9.96 -6.47
N PHE A 496 20.03 8.68 -6.34
CA PHE A 496 20.93 7.96 -7.24
C PHE A 496 20.37 7.94 -8.68
N LEU A 497 19.10 7.61 -8.86
CA LEU A 497 18.43 7.60 -10.17
C LEU A 497 18.46 9.00 -10.83
N ILE A 498 18.13 10.05 -10.08
CA ILE A 498 18.20 11.43 -10.56
C ILE A 498 19.62 11.77 -11.05
N SER A 499 20.65 11.38 -10.29
CA SER A 499 22.04 11.61 -10.69
C SER A 499 22.43 10.86 -11.98
N VAL A 500 21.96 9.62 -12.15
CA VAL A 500 22.17 8.83 -13.38
C VAL A 500 21.45 9.47 -14.58
N LEU A 501 20.21 9.91 -14.43
CA LEU A 501 19.45 10.59 -15.49
C LEU A 501 20.13 11.89 -15.94
N ILE A 502 20.51 12.74 -15.00
CA ILE A 502 21.17 14.01 -15.27
C ILE A 502 22.53 13.78 -15.94
N SER A 503 23.33 12.83 -15.42
CA SER A 503 24.65 12.54 -16.01
C SER A 503 24.56 12.01 -17.44
N GLY A 504 23.53 11.20 -17.76
CA GLY A 504 23.23 10.72 -19.09
C GLY A 504 22.89 11.87 -20.07
N TYR A 505 22.02 12.77 -19.63
CA TYR A 505 21.64 13.94 -20.41
C TYR A 505 22.82 14.89 -20.69
N VAL A 506 23.62 15.16 -19.67
CA VAL A 506 24.83 15.99 -19.82
C VAL A 506 25.83 15.35 -20.78
N ALA A 507 26.02 14.03 -20.70
CA ALA A 507 26.88 13.30 -21.61
C ALA A 507 26.36 13.36 -23.06
N TYR A 508 25.05 13.22 -23.26
CA TYR A 508 24.39 13.34 -24.57
C TYR A 508 24.56 14.74 -25.18
N ARG A 509 24.19 15.80 -24.46
CA ARG A 509 24.30 17.19 -24.96
C ARG A 509 25.69 17.54 -25.43
N LYS A 510 26.74 17.17 -24.69
CA LYS A 510 28.13 17.47 -25.04
C LYS A 510 28.59 16.78 -26.33
N ILE A 511 28.09 15.55 -26.61
CA ILE A 511 28.43 14.87 -27.86
C ILE A 511 27.77 15.55 -29.06
N HIS A 512 26.52 15.99 -28.92
CA HIS A 512 25.77 16.61 -30.02
C HIS A 512 26.22 18.04 -30.31
N LYS A 513 26.53 18.84 -29.28
CA LYS A 513 27.07 20.19 -29.44
C LYS A 513 28.42 20.16 -30.20
N LYS A 514 29.26 19.15 -29.93
CA LYS A 514 30.55 19.00 -30.63
C LYS A 514 30.40 18.55 -32.10
N LYS A 515 29.32 17.84 -32.43
CA LYS A 515 29.03 17.47 -33.83
C LYS A 515 28.51 18.65 -34.63
N SER A 516 27.68 19.53 -34.04
CA SER A 516 27.18 20.75 -34.70
C SER A 516 28.31 21.70 -35.04
N SER A 517 29.16 22.04 -34.07
CA SER A 517 30.30 22.95 -34.32
C SER A 517 31.32 22.39 -35.33
N ARG A 518 31.51 21.08 -35.44
CA ARG A 518 32.35 20.49 -36.48
C ARG A 518 31.73 20.55 -37.88
N LYS A 519 30.39 20.44 -37.97
CA LYS A 519 29.71 20.63 -39.30
C LYS A 519 29.74 22.08 -39.75
N GLU A 520 29.61 23.03 -38.83
CA GLU A 520 29.73 24.47 -39.15
C GLU A 520 31.14 24.87 -39.65
N ILE A 521 32.18 24.22 -39.08
CA ILE A 521 33.57 24.44 -39.52
C ILE A 521 33.89 23.77 -40.87
N GLN A 522 33.20 22.67 -41.22
CA GLN A 522 33.37 21.95 -42.49
C GLN A 522 32.56 22.59 -43.63
N ASN A 523 31.55 23.38 -43.34
CA ASN A 523 30.70 24.06 -44.30
C ASN A 523 31.12 25.53 -44.52
N LYS A 524 32.18 26.01 -43.85
CA LYS A 524 32.93 27.26 -44.10
C LYS A 524 34.25 26.90 -44.79
#